data_dbcf3bcc139f0ca278036cad56553246
#
_entry.id   dbcf3bcc139f0ca278036cad56553246
#
_cell.length_a   1.000
_cell.length_b   1.000
_cell.length_c   1.000
_cell.angle_alpha   90.00
_cell.angle_beta   90.00
_cell.angle_gamma   90.00
#
_symmetry.space_group_name_H-M   'P 1'
#
loop_
_entity.id
_entity.type
_entity.pdbx_description
1 polymer ?
#
loop_
_entity_poly.entity_id
_entity_poly.type
_entity_poly.pdbx_seq_one_letter_code
_entity_poly.pdbx_strand_id
1 'polypeptide(L)'
;RPSDWINSGKSLGSLPDVNAEEVEKLKYAARAEITPAAAKANKQYTETQVERIQAQTKVSRTAARRIFRQRMSGKELSDDDVLETSRGSFERIGDFLDRVTRSYGMPCPIEGSEYGTTTAYFYPTGSNGPEPLIISFAHGVKTVFRFERYHHLRGTRWLPQ
;
A
#
# COMPACT_ATOMS: atom_id res chain seq x y z
N ARG A 1 1.47 -5.31 -41.17
CA ARG A 1 1.74 -4.21 -40.21
C ARG A 1 0.47 -3.89 -39.45
N PRO A 2 0.52 -3.43 -38.13
CA PRO A 2 -0.69 -3.09 -37.37
C PRO A 2 -1.64 -2.10 -38.03
N SER A 3 -1.11 -1.24 -38.93
CA SER A 3 -1.87 -0.26 -39.72
C SER A 3 -2.81 -0.89 -40.74
N ASP A 4 -2.57 -2.13 -41.17
CA ASP A 4 -3.33 -2.76 -42.27
C ASP A 4 -4.70 -3.29 -41.78
N TRP A 5 -4.83 -3.47 -40.45
CA TRP A 5 -6.07 -3.87 -39.79
C TRP A 5 -7.13 -2.76 -39.72
N ILE A 6 -6.65 -1.52 -39.55
CA ILE A 6 -7.54 -0.34 -39.37
C ILE A 6 -8.14 0.08 -40.71
N ASN A 7 -7.45 -0.19 -41.83
CA ASN A 7 -7.86 0.23 -43.17
C ASN A 7 -8.58 -0.85 -43.97
N SER A 8 -8.80 -2.05 -43.43
CA SER A 8 -9.42 -3.15 -44.19
C SER A 8 -10.93 -3.01 -44.39
N GLY A 9 -11.59 -2.00 -43.83
CA GLY A 9 -13.04 -1.78 -43.98
C GLY A 9 -13.91 -2.96 -43.48
N LYS A 10 -13.30 -3.97 -42.87
CA LYS A 10 -14.04 -5.08 -42.27
C LYS A 10 -14.63 -4.58 -40.95
N SER A 11 -15.94 -4.41 -40.95
CA SER A 11 -16.74 -4.25 -39.74
C SER A 11 -16.28 -5.32 -38.74
N LEU A 12 -15.78 -4.91 -37.59
CA LEU A 12 -15.74 -5.80 -36.43
C LEU A 12 -17.16 -6.26 -36.22
N GLY A 13 -17.43 -7.55 -36.47
CA GLY A 13 -18.74 -8.12 -36.23
C GLY A 13 -19.20 -7.69 -34.83
N SER A 14 -20.48 -7.39 -34.69
CA SER A 14 -21.03 -7.04 -33.38
C SER A 14 -20.58 -8.08 -32.38
N LEU A 15 -19.95 -7.63 -31.30
CA LEU A 15 -19.65 -8.51 -30.16
C LEU A 15 -20.97 -9.15 -29.74
N PRO A 16 -20.99 -10.46 -29.47
CA PRO A 16 -22.21 -11.13 -29.03
C PRO A 16 -22.76 -10.37 -27.81
N ASP A 17 -24.06 -10.15 -27.78
CA ASP A 17 -24.74 -9.55 -26.63
C ASP A 17 -24.42 -10.36 -25.39
N VAL A 18 -23.66 -9.77 -24.49
CA VAL A 18 -23.28 -10.41 -23.25
C VAL A 18 -24.47 -10.29 -22.29
N ASN A 19 -25.08 -11.41 -21.96
CA ASN A 19 -26.13 -11.45 -20.94
C ASN A 19 -25.55 -11.04 -19.57
N ALA A 20 -25.83 -9.81 -19.12
CA ALA A 20 -25.31 -9.27 -17.89
C ALA A 20 -25.63 -10.15 -16.65
N GLU A 21 -26.80 -10.77 -16.65
CA GLU A 21 -27.21 -11.68 -15.56
C GLU A 21 -26.38 -12.96 -15.52
N GLU A 22 -26.06 -13.52 -16.67
CA GLU A 22 -25.22 -14.70 -16.79
C GLU A 22 -23.77 -14.41 -16.38
N VAL A 23 -23.24 -13.25 -16.76
CA VAL A 23 -21.92 -12.77 -16.32
C VAL A 23 -21.87 -12.62 -14.80
N GLU A 24 -22.89 -12.04 -14.18
CA GLU A 24 -22.91 -11.91 -12.71
C GLU A 24 -23.03 -13.27 -12.00
N LYS A 25 -23.78 -14.21 -12.54
CA LYS A 25 -23.82 -15.60 -12.03
C LYS A 25 -22.44 -16.27 -12.12
N LEU A 26 -21.75 -16.14 -13.24
CA LEU A 26 -20.39 -16.68 -13.42
C LEU A 26 -19.38 -16.02 -12.48
N LYS A 27 -19.44 -14.71 -12.31
CA LYS A 27 -18.61 -13.98 -11.34
C LYS A 27 -18.88 -14.44 -9.90
N TYR A 28 -20.14 -14.63 -9.53
CA TYR A 28 -20.51 -15.13 -8.21
C TYR A 28 -19.97 -16.54 -7.96
N ALA A 29 -20.15 -17.44 -8.90
CA ALA A 29 -19.63 -18.81 -8.81
C ALA A 29 -18.09 -18.83 -8.71
N ALA A 30 -17.41 -18.07 -9.56
CA ALA A 30 -15.95 -17.95 -9.51
C ALA A 30 -15.45 -17.37 -8.18
N ARG A 31 -16.12 -16.36 -7.64
CA ARG A 31 -15.79 -15.80 -6.32
C ARG A 31 -15.99 -16.82 -5.21
N ALA A 32 -17.07 -17.57 -5.22
CA ALA A 32 -17.35 -18.60 -4.22
C ALA A 32 -16.28 -19.70 -4.21
N GLU A 33 -15.77 -20.08 -5.36
CA GLU A 33 -14.71 -21.07 -5.52
C GLU A 33 -13.34 -20.55 -5.00
N ILE A 34 -13.01 -19.30 -5.31
CA ILE A 34 -11.73 -18.70 -4.94
C ILE A 34 -11.69 -18.25 -3.47
N THR A 35 -12.83 -17.89 -2.87
CA THR A 35 -12.92 -17.32 -1.52
C THR A 35 -12.20 -18.15 -0.44
N PRO A 36 -12.31 -19.49 -0.36
CA PRO A 36 -11.63 -20.28 0.66
C PRO A 36 -10.09 -20.21 0.53
N ALA A 37 -9.58 -20.31 -0.71
CA ALA A 37 -8.16 -20.23 -0.98
C ALA A 37 -7.60 -18.83 -0.68
N ALA A 38 -8.34 -17.79 -1.07
CA ALA A 38 -8.00 -16.39 -0.77
C ALA A 38 -8.00 -16.10 0.74
N ALA A 39 -8.97 -16.63 1.49
CA ALA A 39 -9.03 -16.49 2.95
C ALA A 39 -7.83 -17.17 3.63
N LYS A 40 -7.45 -18.36 3.16
CA LYS A 40 -6.25 -19.07 3.68
C LYS A 40 -4.96 -18.29 3.38
N ALA A 41 -4.81 -17.80 2.16
CA ALA A 41 -3.65 -17.00 1.76
C ALA A 41 -3.56 -15.70 2.56
N ASN A 42 -4.69 -15.00 2.75
CA ASN A 42 -4.74 -13.77 3.54
C ASN A 42 -4.38 -14.01 5.01
N LYS A 43 -4.85 -15.12 5.58
CA LYS A 43 -4.47 -15.51 6.95
C LYS A 43 -2.97 -15.77 7.06
N GLN A 44 -2.37 -16.53 6.13
CA GLN A 44 -0.95 -16.80 6.11
C GLN A 44 -0.13 -15.51 5.96
N TYR A 45 -0.51 -14.65 5.02
CA TYR A 45 0.12 -13.34 4.84
C TYR A 45 0.08 -12.50 6.11
N THR A 46 -1.10 -12.40 6.75
CA THR A 46 -1.27 -11.65 8.01
C THR A 46 -0.34 -12.18 9.11
N GLU A 47 -0.26 -13.49 9.29
CA GLU A 47 0.60 -14.09 10.31
C GLU A 47 2.09 -13.83 10.01
N THR A 48 2.52 -13.96 8.77
CA THR A 48 3.90 -13.65 8.36
C THR A 48 4.26 -12.19 8.64
N GLN A 49 3.36 -11.26 8.33
CA GLN A 49 3.61 -9.84 8.61
C GLN A 49 3.63 -9.53 10.11
N VAL A 50 2.76 -10.17 10.89
CA VAL A 50 2.76 -10.03 12.36
C VAL A 50 4.06 -10.55 12.96
N GLU A 51 4.54 -11.71 12.53
CA GLU A 51 5.82 -12.28 12.97
C GLU A 51 6.99 -11.35 12.61
N ARG A 52 6.98 -10.79 11.41
CA ARG A 52 7.99 -9.81 10.98
C ARG A 52 8.00 -8.57 11.88
N ILE A 53 6.83 -7.98 12.14
CA ILE A 53 6.72 -6.82 13.06
C ILE A 53 7.23 -7.19 14.45
N GLN A 54 6.89 -8.36 14.99
CA GLN A 54 7.39 -8.82 16.30
C GLN A 54 8.92 -8.92 16.32
N ALA A 55 9.51 -9.52 15.28
CA ALA A 55 10.95 -9.66 15.18
C ALA A 55 11.68 -8.31 15.15
N GLN A 56 11.10 -7.33 14.46
CA GLN A 56 11.66 -5.98 14.30
C GLN A 56 11.48 -5.11 15.54
N THR A 57 10.30 -5.15 16.15
CA THR A 57 9.90 -4.21 17.24
C THR A 57 9.97 -4.83 18.63
N LYS A 58 10.14 -6.16 18.73
CA LYS A 58 10.13 -6.93 19.98
C LYS A 58 8.86 -6.73 20.82
N VAL A 59 7.77 -6.29 20.21
CA VAL A 59 6.48 -6.13 20.90
C VAL A 59 5.72 -7.46 21.01
N SER A 60 4.68 -7.49 21.83
CA SER A 60 3.81 -8.67 21.93
C SER A 60 3.06 -8.94 20.62
N ARG A 61 2.66 -10.19 20.39
CA ARG A 61 1.89 -10.57 19.17
C ARG A 61 0.59 -9.76 19.03
N THR A 62 -0.06 -9.44 20.13
CA THR A 62 -1.28 -8.60 20.14
C THR A 62 -0.97 -7.19 19.66
N ALA A 63 0.12 -6.59 20.15
CA ALA A 63 0.56 -5.27 19.72
C ALA A 63 0.96 -5.29 18.22
N ALA A 64 1.73 -6.29 17.77
CA ALA A 64 2.10 -6.45 16.38
C ALA A 64 0.89 -6.58 15.45
N ARG A 65 -0.17 -7.32 15.84
CA ARG A 65 -1.42 -7.39 15.09
C ARG A 65 -2.15 -6.05 15.02
N ARG A 66 -2.12 -5.26 16.11
CA ARG A 66 -2.69 -3.91 16.11
C ARG A 66 -1.95 -3.01 15.14
N ILE A 67 -0.62 -2.98 15.18
CA ILE A 67 0.24 -2.21 14.27
C ILE A 67 -0.05 -2.61 12.81
N PHE A 68 -0.06 -3.90 12.51
CA PHE A 68 -0.35 -4.38 11.15
C PHE A 68 -1.74 -3.93 10.68
N ARG A 69 -2.77 -4.07 11.52
CA ARG A 69 -4.12 -3.64 11.18
C ARG A 69 -4.19 -2.14 10.92
N GLN A 70 -3.54 -1.34 11.74
CA GLN A 70 -3.48 0.12 11.60
C GLN A 70 -2.82 0.52 10.27
N ARG A 71 -1.70 -0.11 9.92
CA ARG A 71 -1.02 0.11 8.62
C ARG A 71 -1.90 -0.31 7.43
N MET A 72 -2.62 -1.42 7.55
CA MET A 72 -3.45 -1.94 6.44
C MET A 72 -4.74 -1.16 6.24
N SER A 73 -5.46 -0.83 7.31
CA SER A 73 -6.78 -0.18 7.24
C SER A 73 -6.68 1.34 7.27
N GLY A 74 -5.98 1.90 8.24
CA GLY A 74 -5.87 3.34 8.45
C GLY A 74 -4.81 4.01 7.59
N LYS A 75 -3.83 3.25 7.09
CA LYS A 75 -2.63 3.79 6.46
C LYS A 75 -1.91 4.81 7.35
N GLU A 76 -2.00 4.58 8.66
CA GLU A 76 -1.43 5.43 9.71
C GLU A 76 -0.22 4.77 10.34
N LEU A 77 0.75 5.60 10.65
CA LEU A 77 2.02 5.23 11.25
C LEU A 77 2.21 5.99 12.54
N SER A 78 2.41 5.25 13.64
CA SER A 78 2.69 5.84 14.96
C SER A 78 4.17 6.12 15.14
N ASP A 79 4.51 7.13 15.96
CA ASP A 79 5.89 7.48 16.29
C ASP A 79 6.66 6.33 16.95
N ASP A 80 5.96 5.47 17.68
CA ASP A 80 6.54 4.30 18.35
C ASP A 80 6.74 3.10 17.42
N ASP A 81 6.18 3.13 16.22
CA ASP A 81 6.38 2.10 15.22
C ASP A 81 7.80 2.14 14.66
N VAL A 82 8.23 1.00 14.14
CA VAL A 82 9.53 0.85 13.46
C VAL A 82 9.32 0.81 11.97
N LEU A 83 10.11 1.58 11.25
CA LEU A 83 10.10 1.68 9.80
C LEU A 83 11.41 1.12 9.23
N GLU A 84 11.32 0.31 8.18
CA GLU A 84 12.50 -0.07 7.41
C GLU A 84 12.84 1.06 6.43
N THR A 85 13.92 1.78 6.70
CA THR A 85 14.34 2.95 5.92
C THR A 85 15.23 2.59 4.73
N SER A 86 15.97 1.49 4.85
CA SER A 86 16.71 0.83 3.77
C SER A 86 16.83 -0.64 4.09
N ARG A 87 17.31 -1.46 3.15
CA ARG A 87 17.42 -2.91 3.34
C ARG A 87 18.15 -3.25 4.64
N GLY A 88 17.45 -3.85 5.57
CA GLY A 88 17.98 -4.26 6.87
C GLY A 88 18.23 -3.14 7.88
N SER A 89 17.90 -1.88 7.54
CA SER A 89 18.03 -0.74 8.45
C SER A 89 16.65 -0.36 8.98
N PHE A 90 16.50 -0.41 10.30
CA PHE A 90 15.24 -0.14 10.98
C PHE A 90 15.41 1.04 11.94
N GLU A 91 14.44 1.95 11.93
CA GLU A 91 14.43 3.17 12.74
C GLU A 91 13.03 3.41 13.29
N ARG A 92 12.93 3.99 14.50
CA ARG A 92 11.65 4.44 15.03
C ARG A 92 11.14 5.59 14.20
N ILE A 93 9.84 5.63 13.94
CA ILE A 93 9.23 6.65 13.08
C ILE A 93 9.43 8.06 13.66
N GLY A 94 9.32 8.22 14.99
CA GLY A 94 9.60 9.49 15.65
C GLY A 94 11.00 10.01 15.34
N ASP A 95 12.02 9.18 15.56
CA ASP A 95 13.43 9.54 15.30
C ASP A 95 13.69 9.82 13.81
N PHE A 96 13.07 9.03 12.95
CA PHE A 96 13.12 9.22 11.51
C PHE A 96 12.57 10.60 11.08
N LEU A 97 11.39 10.96 11.56
CA LEU A 97 10.73 12.23 11.24
C LEU A 97 11.50 13.44 11.75
N ASP A 98 12.16 13.33 12.89
CA ASP A 98 12.95 14.42 13.49
C ASP A 98 14.28 14.63 12.73
N ARG A 99 14.79 13.61 12.05
CA ARG A 99 16.07 13.62 11.35
C ARG A 99 15.97 13.92 9.85
N VAL A 100 14.92 13.40 9.18
CA VAL A 100 14.85 13.37 7.72
C VAL A 100 14.12 14.60 7.17
N THR A 101 14.87 15.48 6.53
CA THR A 101 14.38 16.74 5.96
C THR A 101 14.27 16.74 4.44
N ARG A 102 14.64 15.65 3.77
CA ARG A 102 14.61 15.52 2.30
C ARG A 102 13.81 14.31 1.86
N SER A 103 13.20 14.42 0.70
CA SER A 103 12.53 13.27 0.07
C SER A 103 13.54 12.21 -0.34
N TYR A 104 13.22 10.92 -0.10
CA TYR A 104 14.04 9.82 -0.58
C TYR A 104 13.23 8.53 -0.78
N GLY A 105 13.78 7.63 -1.61
CA GLY A 105 13.19 6.33 -1.86
C GLY A 105 13.48 5.36 -0.72
N MET A 106 12.47 4.54 -0.37
CA MET A 106 12.53 3.60 0.75
C MET A 106 11.65 2.36 0.49
N PRO A 107 11.80 1.30 1.26
CA PRO A 107 10.88 0.16 1.22
C PRO A 107 9.43 0.57 1.59
N CYS A 108 8.46 -0.19 1.08
CA CYS A 108 7.07 -0.03 1.49
C CYS A 108 6.89 -0.30 3.00
N PRO A 109 6.19 0.55 3.75
CA PRO A 109 5.97 0.35 5.19
C PRO A 109 5.31 -0.97 5.58
N ILE A 110 4.57 -1.60 4.67
CA ILE A 110 3.93 -2.89 4.89
C ILE A 110 4.83 -4.03 4.40
N GLU A 111 5.26 -3.98 3.15
CA GLU A 111 5.93 -5.09 2.48
C GLU A 111 7.43 -5.17 2.83
N GLY A 112 8.06 -4.03 3.15
CA GLY A 112 9.49 -3.96 3.45
C GLY A 112 10.38 -4.19 2.24
N SER A 113 11.68 -4.32 2.50
CA SER A 113 12.72 -4.43 1.47
C SER A 113 12.73 -5.77 0.72
N GLU A 114 12.06 -6.81 1.24
CA GLU A 114 11.90 -8.10 0.56
C GLU A 114 11.10 -7.95 -0.73
N TYR A 115 10.10 -7.06 -0.75
CA TYR A 115 9.34 -6.74 -1.96
C TYR A 115 10.08 -5.80 -2.90
N GLY A 116 10.91 -4.91 -2.35
CA GLY A 116 11.73 -3.96 -3.09
C GLY A 116 12.22 -2.81 -2.23
N THR A 117 13.44 -2.37 -2.49
CA THR A 117 14.13 -1.38 -1.64
C THR A 117 13.70 0.06 -1.87
N THR A 118 13.04 0.35 -2.99
CA THR A 118 12.59 1.71 -3.38
C THR A 118 11.16 1.70 -3.91
N THR A 119 10.30 0.92 -3.29
CA THR A 119 8.88 0.80 -3.67
C THR A 119 8.00 1.89 -3.06
N ALA A 120 8.58 2.73 -2.22
CA ALA A 120 7.91 3.89 -1.62
C ALA A 120 8.83 5.11 -1.60
N TYR A 121 8.23 6.30 -1.44
CA TYR A 121 8.92 7.57 -1.30
C TYR A 121 8.40 8.30 -0.08
N PHE A 122 9.33 8.77 0.76
CA PHE A 122 9.07 9.72 1.83
C PHE A 122 9.10 11.14 1.30
N TYR A 123 8.12 11.94 1.70
CA TYR A 123 8.03 13.38 1.43
C TYR A 123 7.95 14.11 2.77
N PRO A 124 8.94 14.96 3.11
CA PRO A 124 8.91 15.74 4.33
C PRO A 124 7.85 16.86 4.24
N THR A 125 7.57 17.49 5.37
CA THR A 125 6.70 18.67 5.48
C THR A 125 7.08 19.73 4.43
N GLY A 126 6.09 20.27 3.74
CA GLY A 126 6.30 21.28 2.70
C GLY A 126 6.62 20.75 1.30
N SER A 127 7.01 19.48 1.15
CA SER A 127 7.32 18.91 -0.18
C SER A 127 6.10 18.50 -0.97
N ASN A 128 5.06 18.01 -0.31
CA ASN A 128 3.82 17.54 -0.94
C ASN A 128 2.57 17.84 -0.10
N GLY A 129 2.65 18.90 0.69
CA GLY A 129 1.57 19.33 1.58
C GLY A 129 2.08 19.77 2.96
N PRO A 130 1.17 20.13 3.88
CA PRO A 130 1.51 20.60 5.21
C PRO A 130 2.03 19.49 6.14
N GLU A 131 1.71 18.25 5.86
CA GLU A 131 2.17 17.09 6.63
C GLU A 131 3.16 16.23 5.85
N PRO A 132 4.15 15.60 6.52
CA PRO A 132 4.98 14.61 5.87
C PRO A 132 4.15 13.36 5.55
N LEU A 133 4.54 12.62 4.52
CA LEU A 133 3.84 11.41 4.12
C LEU A 133 4.78 10.43 3.40
N ILE A 134 4.36 9.17 3.34
CA ILE A 134 4.99 8.16 2.48
C ILE A 134 4.00 7.75 1.41
N ILE A 135 4.44 7.75 0.15
CA ILE A 135 3.67 7.21 -0.98
C ILE A 135 4.33 5.91 -1.39
N SER A 136 3.59 4.81 -1.29
CA SER A 136 4.02 3.50 -1.79
C SER A 136 3.32 3.17 -3.10
N PHE A 137 4.07 2.53 -3.99
CA PHE A 137 3.60 1.99 -5.27
C PHE A 137 3.72 0.46 -5.32
N ALA A 138 3.86 -0.17 -4.16
CA ALA A 138 3.86 -1.62 -4.07
C ALA A 138 2.58 -2.19 -4.70
N HIS A 139 2.72 -3.31 -5.42
CA HIS A 139 1.62 -3.97 -6.15
C HIS A 139 0.93 -3.10 -7.24
N GLY A 140 1.62 -2.08 -7.76
CA GLY A 140 1.05 -1.20 -8.80
C GLY A 140 -0.08 -0.28 -8.32
N VAL A 141 -0.31 -0.20 -7.02
CA VAL A 141 -1.35 0.64 -6.42
C VAL A 141 -0.71 1.75 -5.59
N LYS A 142 -1.12 2.99 -5.85
CA LYS A 142 -0.71 4.14 -5.03
C LYS A 142 -1.36 4.06 -3.65
N THR A 143 -0.54 3.89 -2.62
CA THR A 143 -0.96 3.91 -1.21
C THR A 143 -0.27 5.06 -0.49
N VAL A 144 -1.03 5.87 0.24
CA VAL A 144 -0.51 6.99 1.03
C VAL A 144 -0.55 6.61 2.51
N PHE A 145 0.61 6.66 3.15
CA PHE A 145 0.75 6.51 4.60
C PHE A 145 0.96 7.88 5.23
N ARG A 146 0.24 8.12 6.33
CA ARG A 146 0.28 9.35 7.10
C ARG A 146 0.78 9.07 8.50
N PHE A 147 1.26 10.09 9.18
CA PHE A 147 1.78 9.98 10.54
C PHE A 147 0.78 10.52 11.55
N GLU A 148 0.54 9.79 12.64
CA GLU A 148 -0.41 10.17 13.71
C GLU A 148 -0.05 11.53 14.31
N ARG A 149 1.23 11.81 14.49
CA ARG A 149 1.77 13.08 15.02
C ARG A 149 1.18 14.32 14.31
N TYR A 150 0.87 14.20 13.04
CA TYR A 150 0.39 15.30 12.18
C TYR A 150 -1.12 15.28 11.93
N HIS A 151 -1.86 14.50 12.70
CA HIS A 151 -3.31 14.38 12.53
C HIS A 151 -4.04 15.72 12.59
N HIS A 152 -3.56 16.65 13.43
CA HIS A 152 -4.11 17.99 13.59
C HIS A 152 -3.97 18.90 12.36
N LEU A 153 -3.05 18.58 11.42
CA LEU A 153 -2.86 19.33 10.18
C LEU A 153 -3.81 18.87 9.06
N ARG A 154 -4.54 17.78 9.26
CA ARG A 154 -5.47 17.25 8.26
C ARG A 154 -6.66 18.19 8.13
N GLY A 155 -6.95 18.59 6.90
CA GLY A 155 -8.03 19.54 6.61
C GLY A 155 -7.62 21.02 6.65
N THR A 156 -6.41 21.36 7.05
CA THR A 156 -5.89 22.71 6.87
C THR A 156 -5.60 22.96 5.39
N ARG A 157 -6.10 24.09 4.87
CA ARG A 157 -5.81 24.49 3.49
C ARG A 157 -4.35 24.88 3.38
N TRP A 158 -3.57 24.06 2.69
CA TRP A 158 -2.17 24.35 2.42
C TRP A 158 -2.11 25.43 1.34
N LEU A 159 -1.47 26.58 1.66
CA LEU A 159 -1.11 27.62 0.70
C LEU A 159 0.42 27.51 0.51
N PRO A 160 0.90 27.10 -0.68
CA PRO A 160 2.33 27.13 -0.97
C PRO A 160 2.83 28.60 -0.90
N GLN A 161 3.96 28.81 -0.25
CA GLN A 161 4.68 30.10 -0.25
C GLN A 161 5.47 30.26 -1.53
#